data_bfa63d8225ee4a4c346a6487c9b699da
#
_entry.id   bfa63d8225ee4a4c346a6487c9b699da
#
_cell.length_a   1.000
_cell.length_b   1.000
_cell.length_c   1.000
_cell.angle_alpha   90.00
_cell.angle_beta   90.00
_cell.angle_gamma   90.00
#
_symmetry.space_group_name_H-M   'P 1'
#
loop_
_entity.id
_entity.type
_entity.pdbx_description
1 polymer ?
#
loop_
_entity_poly.entity_id
_entity_poly.type
_entity_poly.pdbx_seq_one_letter_code
_entity_poly.pdbx_strand_id
1 'polypeptide(L)'
;DLRTDEVSTLEKLHRLMKAAGFEQIDFKDKYVAIKLHFGEPGNMAYLRPNWARVVCDYVRALGGKPFLTDCNTLYVGGRANALDHLDSAMRNGYTPMTTGAQCIIADGLKGDDYDLVPIRGGKYLRAAKIGRAIMDADIFISLTHAKGHVSAGFGGALKNIGMGCGSRAGKEEMHSSGKPVVDTDKCIGCGKCVENCAHNGPHIENGKCTILKYKCTGCGRCINVCPMHAIHADYAIANELLNCKIAEYAKAVVDGRPSFHIALALDVSPCCDCHNFSDVPIVPNVGMFASFDPVALDTACADMINVQPVNPNSVIAHEHDHPHDHFTAAHPDTDWRAAVEHGEAIGLG
;
A
#
# COMPACT_ATOMS: atom_id res chain seq x y z
N ASP A 1 22.44 -4.34 1.56
CA ASP A 1 22.95 -5.10 2.69
C ASP A 1 22.83 -4.30 3.99
N LEU A 2 22.26 -4.92 5.04
CA LEU A 2 22.07 -4.31 6.36
C LEU A 2 23.23 -4.55 7.32
N ARG A 3 24.20 -5.37 6.96
CA ARG A 3 25.41 -5.57 7.78
C ARG A 3 26.15 -4.26 7.94
N THR A 4 26.63 -4.01 9.15
CA THR A 4 27.40 -2.78 9.40
C THR A 4 28.88 -2.99 9.03
N ASP A 5 29.41 -2.02 8.30
CA ASP A 5 30.84 -1.83 8.02
C ASP A 5 31.19 -0.39 8.44
N GLU A 6 30.88 -0.03 9.66
CA GLU A 6 31.04 1.32 10.24
C GLU A 6 30.15 2.40 9.57
N VAL A 7 29.24 2.00 8.68
CA VAL A 7 28.29 2.88 7.99
C VAL A 7 26.88 2.64 8.50
N SER A 8 26.19 3.69 8.94
CA SER A 8 24.81 3.57 9.41
C SER A 8 23.86 3.14 8.28
N THR A 9 22.77 2.45 8.62
CA THR A 9 21.76 2.02 7.63
C THR A 9 21.09 3.22 6.94
N LEU A 10 21.00 4.36 7.61
CA LEU A 10 20.46 5.59 7.01
C LEU A 10 21.41 6.17 5.95
N GLU A 11 22.70 6.14 6.23
CA GLU A 11 23.71 6.53 5.24
C GLU A 11 23.77 5.53 4.07
N LYS A 12 23.55 4.23 4.31
CA LYS A 12 23.44 3.25 3.22
C LYS A 12 22.24 3.53 2.33
N LEU A 13 21.10 3.98 2.86
CA LEU A 13 19.96 4.41 2.04
C LEU A 13 20.35 5.60 1.16
N HIS A 14 21.00 6.60 1.71
CA HIS A 14 21.48 7.76 0.92
C HIS A 14 22.40 7.32 -0.23
N ARG A 15 23.39 6.47 0.07
CA ARG A 15 24.32 5.91 -0.95
C ARG A 15 23.59 5.08 -2.00
N LEU A 16 22.60 4.29 -1.60
CA LEU A 16 21.77 3.50 -2.53
C LEU A 16 21.01 4.40 -3.50
N MET A 17 20.33 5.43 -2.99
CA MET A 17 19.61 6.40 -3.82
C MET A 17 20.55 7.07 -4.82
N LYS A 18 21.73 7.52 -4.37
CA LYS A 18 22.76 8.11 -5.24
C LYS A 18 23.23 7.13 -6.30
N ALA A 19 23.56 5.91 -5.93
CA ALA A 19 24.02 4.87 -6.85
C ALA A 19 22.95 4.47 -7.88
N ALA A 20 21.66 4.53 -7.50
CA ALA A 20 20.52 4.28 -8.39
C ALA A 20 20.17 5.47 -9.29
N GLY A 21 20.93 6.58 -9.22
CA GLY A 21 20.77 7.71 -10.14
C GLY A 21 19.78 8.78 -9.66
N PHE A 22 19.44 8.85 -8.39
CA PHE A 22 18.49 9.82 -7.83
C PHE A 22 18.82 11.27 -8.21
N GLU A 23 20.09 11.62 -8.27
CA GLU A 23 20.59 12.95 -8.64
C GLU A 23 20.37 13.31 -10.14
N GLN A 24 19.91 12.37 -10.97
CA GLN A 24 19.56 12.65 -12.38
C GLN A 24 18.22 13.43 -12.50
N ILE A 25 17.42 13.45 -11.43
CA ILE A 25 16.19 14.23 -11.39
C ILE A 25 16.53 15.68 -11.06
N ASP A 26 16.00 16.62 -11.85
CA ASP A 26 16.11 18.06 -11.55
C ASP A 26 15.12 18.44 -10.44
N PHE A 27 15.60 18.52 -9.21
CA PHE A 27 14.82 18.88 -8.03
C PHE A 27 14.71 20.41 -7.79
N LYS A 28 15.51 21.20 -8.49
CA LYS A 28 15.60 22.64 -8.17
C LYS A 28 14.25 23.33 -8.26
N ASP A 29 13.84 23.93 -7.14
CA ASP A 29 12.57 24.66 -6.95
C ASP A 29 11.28 23.83 -7.16
N LYS A 30 11.37 22.50 -7.28
CA LYS A 30 10.27 21.59 -7.54
C LYS A 30 9.56 21.14 -6.26
N TYR A 31 8.23 21.01 -6.33
CA TYR A 31 7.45 20.32 -5.31
C TYR A 31 7.58 18.81 -5.47
N VAL A 32 7.91 18.12 -4.38
CA VAL A 32 8.21 16.68 -4.39
C VAL A 32 7.27 15.94 -3.44
N ALA A 33 6.36 15.17 -4.00
CA ALA A 33 5.47 14.30 -3.22
C ALA A 33 6.22 13.01 -2.84
N ILE A 34 6.46 12.81 -1.56
CA ILE A 34 7.01 11.55 -1.03
C ILE A 34 5.85 10.74 -0.48
N LYS A 35 5.41 9.74 -1.25
CA LYS A 35 4.32 8.85 -0.88
C LYS A 35 4.81 7.71 -0.01
N LEU A 36 4.24 7.60 1.17
CA LEU A 36 4.45 6.47 2.06
C LEU A 36 3.17 6.13 2.81
N HIS A 37 3.17 5.01 3.52
CA HIS A 37 2.10 4.63 4.42
C HIS A 37 2.45 5.07 5.85
N PHE A 38 1.62 5.90 6.48
CA PHE A 38 1.89 6.42 7.82
C PHE A 38 1.69 5.40 8.95
N GLY A 39 1.14 4.21 8.65
CA GLY A 39 0.76 3.18 9.62
C GLY A 39 -0.61 3.45 10.25
N GLU A 40 -1.39 2.39 10.44
CA GLU A 40 -2.62 2.46 11.24
C GLU A 40 -2.23 2.50 12.72
N PRO A 41 -2.89 3.30 13.59
CA PRO A 41 -2.59 3.33 15.01
C PRO A 41 -2.65 1.95 15.66
N GLY A 42 -1.55 1.52 16.32
CA GLY A 42 -1.39 0.20 16.91
C GLY A 42 -0.53 -0.77 16.07
N ASN A 43 -0.34 -0.51 14.78
CA ASN A 43 0.65 -1.23 13.98
C ASN A 43 2.07 -0.79 14.38
N MET A 44 3.01 -1.72 14.48
CA MET A 44 4.40 -1.43 14.86
C MET A 44 5.42 -1.81 13.78
N ALA A 45 4.97 -2.41 12.67
CA ALA A 45 5.83 -2.79 11.54
C ALA A 45 5.99 -1.70 10.47
N TYR A 46 5.23 -0.60 10.53
CA TYR A 46 5.34 0.49 9.57
C TYR A 46 6.76 1.11 9.55
N LEU A 47 7.13 1.75 8.45
CA LEU A 47 8.44 2.38 8.31
C LEU A 47 8.65 3.47 9.38
N ARG A 48 9.82 3.46 10.00
CA ARG A 48 10.20 4.50 10.97
C ARG A 48 10.38 5.86 10.26
N PRO A 49 9.97 6.98 10.88
CA PRO A 49 10.12 8.32 10.31
C PRO A 49 11.56 8.69 9.87
N ASN A 50 12.56 8.07 10.49
CA ASN A 50 13.97 8.24 10.14
C ASN A 50 14.28 7.97 8.67
N TRP A 51 13.60 6.98 8.06
CA TRP A 51 13.76 6.67 6.64
C TRP A 51 13.24 7.81 5.77
N ALA A 52 12.07 8.36 6.10
CA ALA A 52 11.50 9.51 5.40
C ALA A 52 12.40 10.75 5.56
N ARG A 53 13.03 10.93 6.73
CA ARG A 53 13.97 12.02 6.98
C ARG A 53 15.13 12.00 6.00
N VAL A 54 15.77 10.85 5.76
CA VAL A 54 16.87 10.73 4.80
C VAL A 54 16.45 11.19 3.40
N VAL A 55 15.26 10.75 2.95
CA VAL A 55 14.73 11.12 1.62
C VAL A 55 14.44 12.62 1.56
N CYS A 56 13.78 13.18 2.59
CA CYS A 56 13.47 14.61 2.66
C CYS A 56 14.72 15.49 2.65
N ASP A 57 15.72 15.12 3.45
CA ASP A 57 16.98 15.89 3.54
C ASP A 57 17.74 15.83 2.22
N TYR A 58 17.73 14.68 1.53
CA TYR A 58 18.39 14.57 0.23
C TYR A 58 17.67 15.40 -0.85
N VAL A 59 16.34 15.35 -0.91
CA VAL A 59 15.56 16.21 -1.81
C VAL A 59 15.87 17.70 -1.58
N ARG A 60 15.94 18.14 -0.31
CA ARG A 60 16.29 19.52 0.01
C ARG A 60 17.71 19.90 -0.37
N ALA A 61 18.67 19.01 -0.14
CA ALA A 61 20.06 19.22 -0.54
C ALA A 61 20.18 19.43 -2.07
N LEU A 62 19.29 18.82 -2.85
CA LEU A 62 19.18 19.01 -4.30
C LEU A 62 18.28 20.18 -4.72
N GLY A 63 17.78 20.99 -3.75
CA GLY A 63 16.98 22.18 -4.00
C GLY A 63 15.48 21.96 -4.14
N GLY A 64 14.97 20.76 -3.87
CA GLY A 64 13.54 20.42 -3.92
C GLY A 64 12.78 20.80 -2.65
N LYS A 65 11.45 20.83 -2.76
CA LYS A 65 10.49 21.16 -1.70
C LYS A 65 9.67 19.90 -1.35
N PRO A 66 10.17 19.00 -0.48
CA PRO A 66 9.50 17.76 -0.16
C PRO A 66 8.33 17.95 0.78
N PHE A 67 7.28 17.13 0.59
CA PHE A 67 6.23 16.88 1.57
C PHE A 67 5.92 15.38 1.60
N LEU A 68 5.48 14.88 2.76
CA LEU A 68 5.03 13.51 2.94
C LEU A 68 3.54 13.41 2.67
N THR A 69 3.09 12.34 2.03
CA THR A 69 1.68 12.22 1.65
C THR A 69 1.15 10.79 1.64
N ASP A 70 -0.14 10.67 1.84
CA ASP A 70 -1.00 9.50 1.64
C ASP A 70 -2.42 9.97 1.30
N CYS A 71 -3.32 9.06 0.90
CA CYS A 71 -4.74 9.31 0.73
C CYS A 71 -5.57 8.56 1.77
N ASN A 72 -6.75 9.10 2.09
CA ASN A 72 -7.68 8.55 3.05
C ASN A 72 -8.13 7.12 2.71
N THR A 73 -8.54 6.35 3.73
CA THR A 73 -8.93 4.95 3.59
C THR A 73 -10.42 4.77 3.41
N LEU A 74 -10.83 3.60 2.89
CA LEU A 74 -12.25 3.22 2.77
C LEU A 74 -12.81 2.60 4.05
N TYR A 75 -11.96 1.91 4.81
CA TYR A 75 -12.37 1.17 6.00
C TYR A 75 -12.44 2.09 7.23
N VAL A 76 -13.15 1.63 8.25
CA VAL A 76 -13.17 2.26 9.58
C VAL A 76 -11.80 2.10 10.23
N GLY A 77 -11.20 3.21 10.66
CA GLY A 77 -9.87 3.24 11.27
C GLY A 77 -9.40 4.66 11.49
N GLY A 78 -8.15 4.82 11.88
CA GLY A 78 -7.55 6.11 12.20
C GLY A 78 -7.18 6.97 10.99
N ARG A 79 -7.53 6.55 9.74
CA ARG A 79 -7.12 7.25 8.52
C ARG A 79 -8.27 7.45 7.53
N ALA A 80 -9.52 7.48 8.03
CA ALA A 80 -10.71 7.60 7.19
C ALA A 80 -11.01 9.04 6.72
N ASN A 81 -10.39 10.03 7.31
CA ASN A 81 -10.46 11.46 6.93
C ASN A 81 -9.12 12.14 7.24
N ALA A 82 -8.89 13.33 6.71
CA ALA A 82 -7.59 13.97 6.82
C ALA A 82 -7.16 14.31 8.26
N LEU A 83 -8.09 14.64 9.15
CA LEU A 83 -7.76 15.01 10.53
C LEU A 83 -7.27 13.78 11.30
N ASP A 84 -8.06 12.70 11.31
CA ASP A 84 -7.67 11.45 11.95
C ASP A 84 -6.41 10.85 11.31
N HIS A 85 -6.26 11.02 9.99
CA HIS A 85 -5.09 10.53 9.26
C HIS A 85 -3.81 11.28 9.66
N LEU A 86 -3.88 12.61 9.82
CA LEU A 86 -2.76 13.41 10.33
C LEU A 86 -2.47 13.08 11.79
N ASP A 87 -3.48 12.86 12.62
CA ASP A 87 -3.30 12.40 14.00
C ASP A 87 -2.60 11.04 14.04
N SER A 88 -2.99 10.11 13.17
CA SER A 88 -2.33 8.80 13.04
C SER A 88 -0.87 8.95 12.63
N ALA A 89 -0.58 9.82 11.64
CA ALA A 89 0.79 10.13 11.23
C ALA A 89 1.62 10.69 12.38
N MET A 90 1.06 11.65 13.14
CA MET A 90 1.72 12.25 14.31
C MET A 90 2.01 11.23 15.39
N ARG A 91 1.04 10.39 15.75
CA ARG A 91 1.22 9.31 16.77
C ARG A 91 2.30 8.33 16.37
N ASN A 92 2.44 8.06 15.09
CA ASN A 92 3.47 7.20 14.52
C ASN A 92 4.80 7.94 14.27
N GLY A 93 4.92 9.18 14.74
CA GLY A 93 6.15 9.96 14.74
C GLY A 93 6.43 10.73 13.44
N TYR A 94 5.52 10.76 12.47
CA TYR A 94 5.66 11.55 11.25
C TYR A 94 5.26 13.00 11.50
N THR A 95 6.23 13.81 11.90
CA THR A 95 6.07 15.25 12.15
C THR A 95 7.15 16.03 11.40
N PRO A 96 6.97 17.33 11.17
CA PRO A 96 8.01 18.17 10.59
C PRO A 96 9.32 18.17 11.38
N MET A 97 9.26 17.96 12.70
CA MET A 97 10.45 17.89 13.56
C MET A 97 11.26 16.62 13.32
N THR A 98 10.57 15.48 13.13
CA THR A 98 11.22 14.18 12.96
C THR A 98 11.64 13.92 11.51
N THR A 99 10.79 14.27 10.55
CA THR A 99 10.99 13.97 9.12
C THR A 99 11.56 15.15 8.33
N GLY A 100 11.53 16.35 8.91
CA GLY A 100 11.93 17.55 8.21
C GLY A 100 10.94 18.04 7.13
N ALA A 101 9.78 17.43 6.94
CA ALA A 101 8.78 17.79 5.93
C ALA A 101 7.38 17.81 6.51
N GLN A 102 6.49 18.62 5.92
CA GLN A 102 5.06 18.63 6.25
C GLN A 102 4.37 17.37 5.73
N CYS A 103 3.31 16.94 6.44
CA CYS A 103 2.41 15.91 5.98
C CYS A 103 1.17 16.55 5.34
N ILE A 104 0.79 16.11 4.14
CA ILE A 104 -0.39 16.56 3.42
C ILE A 104 -1.19 15.33 3.02
N ILE A 105 -2.48 15.28 3.40
CA ILE A 105 -3.38 14.22 2.93
C ILE A 105 -3.91 14.62 1.56
N ALA A 106 -3.51 13.86 0.54
CA ALA A 106 -3.58 14.30 -0.85
C ALA A 106 -4.98 14.39 -1.43
N ASP A 107 -5.94 13.64 -0.89
CA ASP A 107 -7.32 13.62 -1.35
C ASP A 107 -8.27 14.45 -0.47
N GLY A 108 -7.72 15.42 0.26
CA GLY A 108 -8.46 16.42 1.02
C GLY A 108 -9.14 15.87 2.28
N LEU A 109 -10.00 16.72 2.89
CA LEU A 109 -10.58 16.47 4.20
C LEU A 109 -11.37 15.14 4.26
N LYS A 110 -12.15 14.83 3.22
CA LYS A 110 -13.08 13.69 3.19
C LYS A 110 -12.68 12.59 2.19
N GLY A 111 -11.57 12.77 1.45
CA GLY A 111 -11.12 11.83 0.45
C GLY A 111 -11.78 12.00 -0.92
N ASP A 112 -12.32 13.18 -1.20
CA ASP A 112 -13.07 13.54 -2.42
C ASP A 112 -12.37 14.60 -3.27
N ASP A 113 -11.19 15.08 -2.87
CA ASP A 113 -10.37 16.00 -3.66
C ASP A 113 -9.37 15.22 -4.52
N TYR A 114 -9.68 15.06 -5.81
CA TYR A 114 -8.87 14.28 -6.74
C TYR A 114 -8.90 14.81 -8.15
N ASP A 115 -7.88 14.46 -8.93
CA ASP A 115 -7.85 14.61 -10.37
C ASP A 115 -8.22 13.30 -11.06
N LEU A 116 -8.90 13.44 -12.23
CA LEU A 116 -9.12 12.34 -13.16
C LEU A 116 -7.93 12.26 -14.11
N VAL A 117 -7.08 11.27 -13.91
CA VAL A 117 -5.85 11.06 -14.68
C VAL A 117 -6.07 9.96 -15.71
N PRO A 118 -5.96 10.22 -17.02
CA PRO A 118 -6.13 9.20 -18.05
C PRO A 118 -5.11 8.06 -17.91
N ILE A 119 -5.55 6.81 -18.05
CA ILE A 119 -4.68 5.62 -18.04
C ILE A 119 -4.43 5.20 -19.48
N ARG A 120 -3.24 5.51 -20.01
CA ARG A 120 -2.85 5.13 -21.36
C ARG A 120 -2.55 3.63 -21.43
N GLY A 121 -3.28 2.92 -22.28
CA GLY A 121 -3.13 1.46 -22.42
C GLY A 121 -3.81 0.65 -21.32
N GLY A 122 -4.59 1.27 -20.43
CA GLY A 122 -5.36 0.57 -19.40
C GLY A 122 -6.37 -0.41 -20.01
N LYS A 123 -6.47 -1.62 -19.46
CA LYS A 123 -7.37 -2.68 -19.90
C LYS A 123 -8.70 -2.63 -19.14
N TYR A 124 -8.65 -2.28 -17.87
CA TYR A 124 -9.81 -2.33 -16.96
C TYR A 124 -10.38 -0.96 -16.67
N LEU A 125 -9.55 0.08 -16.67
CA LEU A 125 -9.92 1.43 -16.32
C LEU A 125 -9.44 2.42 -17.39
N ARG A 126 -10.20 3.49 -17.60
CA ARG A 126 -9.84 4.55 -18.57
C ARG A 126 -9.16 5.74 -17.92
N ALA A 127 -9.46 5.99 -16.65
CA ALA A 127 -8.89 7.07 -15.86
C ALA A 127 -8.83 6.66 -14.39
N ALA A 128 -7.85 7.19 -13.67
CA ALA A 128 -7.67 6.99 -12.22
C ALA A 128 -8.06 8.28 -11.48
N LYS A 129 -8.65 8.11 -10.30
CA LYS A 129 -9.00 9.20 -9.38
C LYS A 129 -7.88 9.35 -8.35
N ILE A 130 -6.89 10.17 -8.66
CA ILE A 130 -5.67 10.36 -7.88
C ILE A 130 -5.79 11.58 -6.99
N GLY A 131 -5.38 11.47 -5.72
CA GLY A 131 -5.38 12.60 -4.77
C GLY A 131 -4.69 13.82 -5.34
N ARG A 132 -5.36 14.99 -5.30
CA ARG A 132 -4.96 16.22 -5.99
C ARG A 132 -3.55 16.67 -5.62
N ALA A 133 -3.20 16.71 -4.34
CA ALA A 133 -1.88 17.19 -3.92
C ALA A 133 -0.72 16.33 -4.47
N ILE A 134 -0.96 15.05 -4.79
CA ILE A 134 0.02 14.20 -5.49
C ILE A 134 0.18 14.67 -6.93
N MET A 135 -0.91 15.02 -7.61
CA MET A 135 -0.87 15.45 -9.01
C MET A 135 -0.33 16.87 -9.17
N ASP A 136 -0.51 17.74 -8.16
CA ASP A 136 0.05 19.10 -8.12
C ASP A 136 1.59 19.11 -7.94
N ALA A 137 2.18 18.00 -7.48
CA ALA A 137 3.63 17.90 -7.33
C ALA A 137 4.33 17.67 -8.67
N ASP A 138 5.49 18.31 -8.85
CA ASP A 138 6.33 18.18 -10.06
C ASP A 138 7.00 16.80 -10.13
N ILE A 139 7.41 16.27 -8.97
CA ILE A 139 8.16 15.02 -8.84
C ILE A 139 7.44 14.09 -7.87
N PHE A 140 7.44 12.81 -8.19
CA PHE A 140 6.87 11.77 -7.32
C PHE A 140 7.92 10.79 -6.83
N ILE A 141 7.95 10.55 -5.52
CA ILE A 141 8.81 9.53 -4.90
C ILE A 141 7.91 8.57 -4.11
N SER A 142 8.05 7.26 -4.32
CA SER A 142 7.46 6.27 -3.42
C SER A 142 8.49 5.77 -2.43
N LEU A 143 8.18 5.87 -1.14
CA LEU A 143 8.93 5.25 -0.05
C LEU A 143 8.08 4.11 0.51
N THR A 144 8.47 2.89 0.22
CA THR A 144 7.61 1.72 0.38
C THR A 144 8.15 0.79 1.46
N HIS A 145 7.28 0.37 2.37
CA HIS A 145 7.46 -0.80 3.20
C HIS A 145 7.03 -2.04 2.42
N ALA A 146 7.95 -2.98 2.18
CA ALA A 146 7.67 -4.25 1.53
C ALA A 146 7.16 -5.27 2.56
N LYS A 147 5.95 -5.79 2.38
CA LYS A 147 5.26 -6.69 3.33
C LYS A 147 4.17 -7.51 2.65
N GLY A 148 3.57 -8.46 3.37
CA GLY A 148 2.38 -9.18 2.95
C GLY A 148 1.12 -8.31 2.91
N HIS A 149 0.10 -8.78 2.20
CA HIS A 149 -1.21 -8.14 2.13
C HIS A 149 -2.33 -9.12 1.79
N VAL A 150 -3.39 -9.11 2.56
CA VAL A 150 -4.52 -10.07 2.48
C VAL A 150 -5.26 -10.13 1.14
N SER A 151 -5.20 -9.11 0.31
CA SER A 151 -5.86 -9.08 -1.01
C SER A 151 -4.90 -8.92 -2.18
N ALA A 152 -3.69 -8.40 -1.95
CA ALA A 152 -2.71 -8.21 -3.01
C ALA A 152 -1.58 -9.25 -2.96
N GLY A 153 -1.52 -10.08 -1.91
CA GLY A 153 -0.40 -10.97 -1.64
C GLY A 153 0.82 -10.20 -1.16
N PHE A 154 1.44 -9.44 -2.05
CA PHE A 154 2.57 -8.57 -1.78
C PHE A 154 2.16 -7.09 -1.79
N GLY A 155 2.58 -6.35 -0.79
CA GLY A 155 2.39 -4.90 -0.66
C GLY A 155 3.69 -4.14 -0.93
N GLY A 156 4.04 -4.01 -2.19
CA GLY A 156 5.24 -3.31 -2.68
C GLY A 156 4.98 -1.88 -3.17
N ALA A 157 5.85 -1.40 -4.07
CA ALA A 157 5.78 -0.07 -4.67
C ALA A 157 4.51 0.11 -5.50
N LEU A 158 4.15 -0.88 -6.34
CA LEU A 158 2.93 -0.82 -7.15
C LEU A 158 1.69 -0.55 -6.28
N LYS A 159 1.57 -1.29 -5.16
CA LYS A 159 0.46 -1.08 -4.24
C LYS A 159 0.55 0.27 -3.51
N ASN A 160 1.73 0.66 -3.06
CA ASN A 160 1.93 1.95 -2.39
C ASN A 160 1.59 3.12 -3.33
N ILE A 161 1.92 3.02 -4.60
CA ILE A 161 1.59 4.01 -5.62
C ILE A 161 0.11 3.91 -5.99
N GLY A 162 -0.33 2.79 -6.55
CA GLY A 162 -1.67 2.65 -7.14
C GLY A 162 -2.79 2.78 -6.12
N MET A 163 -2.82 1.88 -5.11
CA MET A 163 -3.83 1.95 -4.06
C MET A 163 -3.62 3.18 -3.15
N GLY A 164 -2.37 3.48 -2.83
CA GLY A 164 -2.04 4.54 -1.88
C GLY A 164 -2.37 5.94 -2.41
N CYS A 165 -2.12 6.24 -3.68
CA CYS A 165 -2.42 7.54 -4.29
C CYS A 165 -3.87 7.69 -4.78
N GLY A 166 -4.61 6.59 -4.90
CA GLY A 166 -6.04 6.63 -5.20
C GLY A 166 -6.80 7.35 -4.10
N SER A 167 -7.67 8.31 -4.46
CA SER A 167 -8.64 8.90 -3.55
C SER A 167 -9.59 7.84 -2.99
N ARG A 168 -10.43 8.17 -2.00
CA ARG A 168 -11.45 7.22 -1.52
C ARG A 168 -12.33 6.68 -2.65
N ALA A 169 -12.77 7.55 -3.57
CA ALA A 169 -13.53 7.14 -4.75
C ALA A 169 -12.71 6.26 -5.72
N GLY A 170 -11.39 6.49 -5.81
CA GLY A 170 -10.47 5.65 -6.58
C GLY A 170 -10.27 4.28 -5.94
N LYS A 171 -10.09 4.23 -4.63
CA LYS A 171 -10.01 2.97 -3.88
C LYS A 171 -11.30 2.14 -4.01
N GLU A 172 -12.45 2.80 -3.95
CA GLU A 172 -13.75 2.17 -4.19
C GLU A 172 -13.84 1.53 -5.59
N GLU A 173 -13.39 2.26 -6.62
CA GLU A 173 -13.37 1.76 -8.00
C GLU A 173 -12.45 0.56 -8.18
N MET A 174 -11.25 0.58 -7.58
CA MET A 174 -10.34 -0.57 -7.61
C MET A 174 -10.95 -1.80 -6.95
N HIS A 175 -11.60 -1.64 -5.79
CA HIS A 175 -12.22 -2.74 -5.04
C HIS A 175 -13.58 -3.20 -5.59
N SER A 176 -14.18 -2.51 -6.54
CA SER A 176 -15.56 -2.73 -7.00
C SER A 176 -15.85 -4.12 -7.57
N SER A 177 -14.82 -4.90 -7.92
CA SER A 177 -14.95 -6.25 -8.49
C SER A 177 -15.18 -7.34 -7.42
N GLY A 178 -14.90 -7.07 -6.15
CA GLY A 178 -14.92 -8.04 -5.04
C GLY A 178 -16.10 -7.90 -4.09
N LYS A 179 -17.34 -7.67 -4.58
CA LYS A 179 -18.50 -7.54 -3.69
C LYS A 179 -18.83 -8.86 -2.98
N PRO A 180 -18.76 -8.88 -1.64
CA PRO A 180 -18.91 -10.12 -0.88
C PRO A 180 -20.34 -10.69 -0.93
N VAL A 181 -20.42 -11.98 -0.68
CA VAL A 181 -21.66 -12.74 -0.43
C VAL A 181 -21.62 -13.31 0.97
N VAL A 182 -22.80 -13.66 1.50
CA VAL A 182 -22.93 -14.21 2.85
C VAL A 182 -23.44 -15.65 2.76
N ASP A 183 -22.70 -16.55 3.40
CA ASP A 183 -23.16 -17.89 3.72
C ASP A 183 -24.10 -17.75 4.94
N THR A 184 -25.41 -17.77 4.68
CA THR A 184 -26.42 -17.58 5.70
C THR A 184 -26.46 -18.71 6.72
N ASP A 185 -26.01 -19.90 6.37
CA ASP A 185 -25.98 -21.06 7.27
C ASP A 185 -24.93 -20.87 8.36
N LYS A 186 -23.80 -20.31 8.02
CA LYS A 186 -22.73 -19.97 8.98
C LYS A 186 -22.97 -18.67 9.73
N CYS A 187 -23.78 -17.75 9.18
CA CYS A 187 -23.97 -16.45 9.79
C CYS A 187 -24.77 -16.56 11.10
N ILE A 188 -24.24 -15.98 12.18
CA ILE A 188 -24.90 -15.93 13.51
C ILE A 188 -25.53 -14.56 13.82
N GLY A 189 -25.54 -13.63 12.87
CA GLY A 189 -26.13 -12.29 13.05
C GLY A 189 -25.44 -11.40 14.08
N CYS A 190 -24.17 -11.60 14.38
CA CYS A 190 -23.46 -10.91 15.48
C CYS A 190 -23.23 -9.40 15.26
N GLY A 191 -23.50 -8.84 14.08
CA GLY A 191 -23.38 -7.41 13.78
C GLY A 191 -21.97 -6.88 13.52
N LYS A 192 -20.89 -7.62 13.77
CA LYS A 192 -19.51 -7.13 13.59
C LYS A 192 -19.23 -6.59 12.19
N CYS A 193 -19.79 -7.19 11.15
CA CYS A 193 -19.68 -6.70 9.78
C CYS A 193 -20.35 -5.35 9.57
N VAL A 194 -21.46 -5.07 10.28
CA VAL A 194 -22.17 -3.78 10.23
C VAL A 194 -21.35 -2.70 10.91
N GLU A 195 -20.87 -2.96 12.13
CA GLU A 195 -20.06 -2.02 12.93
C GLU A 195 -18.76 -1.60 12.22
N ASN A 196 -18.19 -2.49 11.42
CA ASN A 196 -16.92 -2.24 10.72
C ASN A 196 -17.09 -1.75 9.29
N CYS A 197 -18.32 -1.49 8.81
CA CYS A 197 -18.56 -1.04 7.45
C CYS A 197 -18.74 0.47 7.37
N ALA A 198 -17.81 1.17 6.70
CA ALA A 198 -17.90 2.61 6.47
C ALA A 198 -19.02 3.03 5.50
N HIS A 199 -19.61 2.07 4.77
CA HIS A 199 -20.58 2.34 3.68
C HIS A 199 -21.97 1.78 3.96
N ASN A 200 -22.21 1.22 5.15
CA ASN A 200 -23.49 0.58 5.52
C ASN A 200 -23.93 -0.50 4.51
N GLY A 201 -22.97 -1.25 3.94
CA GLY A 201 -23.27 -2.35 3.01
C GLY A 201 -23.87 -3.58 3.69
N PRO A 202 -23.29 -4.12 4.77
CA PRO A 202 -23.90 -5.20 5.56
C PRO A 202 -25.13 -4.71 6.33
N HIS A 203 -26.14 -5.55 6.36
CA HIS A 203 -27.39 -5.31 7.09
C HIS A 203 -27.83 -6.60 7.78
N ILE A 204 -28.30 -6.53 9.02
CA ILE A 204 -28.85 -7.68 9.75
C ILE A 204 -30.37 -7.66 9.62
N GLU A 205 -30.91 -8.74 9.06
CA GLU A 205 -32.35 -8.97 8.92
C GLU A 205 -32.65 -10.42 9.30
N ASN A 206 -33.65 -10.63 10.13
CA ASN A 206 -34.04 -11.95 10.63
C ASN A 206 -32.85 -12.75 11.24
N GLY A 207 -31.94 -12.05 11.94
CA GLY A 207 -30.78 -12.66 12.59
C GLY A 207 -29.67 -13.10 11.65
N LYS A 208 -29.71 -12.72 10.38
CA LYS A 208 -28.69 -13.02 9.38
C LYS A 208 -28.18 -11.75 8.68
N CYS A 209 -26.96 -11.78 8.21
CA CYS A 209 -26.40 -10.67 7.45
C CYS A 209 -26.81 -10.77 5.96
N THR A 210 -27.14 -9.62 5.39
CA THR A 210 -27.30 -9.42 3.94
C THR A 210 -26.41 -8.27 3.49
N ILE A 211 -25.82 -8.37 2.29
CA ILE A 211 -24.98 -7.29 1.71
C ILE A 211 -25.80 -6.48 0.73
N LEU A 212 -26.02 -5.22 1.04
CA LEU A 212 -26.66 -4.26 0.14
C LEU A 212 -25.67 -3.90 -0.98
N LYS A 213 -25.77 -4.61 -2.11
CA LYS A 213 -24.81 -4.50 -3.23
C LYS A 213 -24.65 -3.07 -3.76
N TYR A 214 -25.69 -2.23 -3.71
CA TYR A 214 -25.64 -0.83 -4.16
C TYR A 214 -24.92 0.11 -3.19
N LYS A 215 -24.73 -0.31 -1.92
CA LYS A 215 -23.92 0.40 -0.92
C LYS A 215 -22.52 -0.18 -0.77
N CYS A 216 -22.34 -1.43 -1.15
CA CYS A 216 -21.09 -2.15 -0.98
C CYS A 216 -20.04 -1.69 -1.99
N THR A 217 -18.87 -1.28 -1.49
CA THR A 217 -17.72 -0.87 -2.30
C THR A 217 -16.77 -2.04 -2.61
N GLY A 218 -16.99 -3.21 -2.01
CA GLY A 218 -16.11 -4.38 -2.21
C GLY A 218 -14.82 -4.38 -1.38
N CYS A 219 -14.65 -3.47 -0.42
CA CYS A 219 -13.41 -3.31 0.35
C CYS A 219 -12.98 -4.51 1.21
N GLY A 220 -13.82 -5.56 1.34
CA GLY A 220 -13.52 -6.80 2.06
C GLY A 220 -13.50 -6.70 3.60
N ARG A 221 -13.66 -5.51 4.21
CA ARG A 221 -13.55 -5.35 5.67
C ARG A 221 -14.48 -6.27 6.46
N CYS A 222 -15.74 -6.41 6.00
CA CYS A 222 -16.73 -7.27 6.64
C CYS A 222 -16.33 -8.75 6.66
N ILE A 223 -15.50 -9.18 5.72
CA ILE A 223 -15.00 -10.54 5.61
C ILE A 223 -13.97 -10.79 6.70
N ASN A 224 -12.98 -9.91 6.82
CA ASN A 224 -11.87 -10.04 7.79
C ASN A 224 -12.34 -9.99 9.25
N VAL A 225 -13.49 -9.34 9.53
CA VAL A 225 -14.02 -9.23 10.90
C VAL A 225 -15.08 -10.28 11.21
N CYS A 226 -15.45 -11.15 10.27
CA CYS A 226 -16.45 -12.17 10.48
C CYS A 226 -15.91 -13.35 11.30
N PRO A 227 -16.31 -13.55 12.56
CA PRO A 227 -15.76 -14.61 13.41
C PRO A 227 -16.16 -16.01 12.95
N MET A 228 -17.20 -16.11 12.11
CA MET A 228 -17.72 -17.38 11.59
C MET A 228 -17.25 -17.66 10.15
N HIS A 229 -16.43 -16.78 9.57
CA HIS A 229 -16.05 -16.84 8.15
C HIS A 229 -17.25 -17.03 7.21
N ALA A 230 -18.40 -16.45 7.61
CA ALA A 230 -19.66 -16.54 6.86
C ALA A 230 -19.74 -15.57 5.68
N ILE A 231 -18.83 -14.61 5.59
CA ILE A 231 -18.78 -13.62 4.51
C ILE A 231 -17.55 -13.92 3.66
N HIS A 232 -17.75 -14.10 2.36
CA HIS A 232 -16.69 -14.42 1.41
C HIS A 232 -16.93 -13.70 0.07
N ALA A 233 -15.92 -13.59 -0.75
CA ALA A 233 -16.01 -13.20 -2.16
C ALA A 233 -15.41 -14.34 -3.00
N ASP A 234 -15.57 -14.29 -4.30
CA ASP A 234 -14.71 -15.06 -5.19
C ASP A 234 -13.35 -14.35 -5.22
N TYR A 235 -12.54 -14.69 -4.20
CA TYR A 235 -11.35 -13.93 -3.86
C TYR A 235 -10.28 -14.02 -4.95
N ALA A 236 -10.09 -15.18 -5.57
CA ALA A 236 -9.01 -15.36 -6.53
C ALA A 236 -9.16 -14.38 -7.70
N ILE A 237 -10.31 -14.37 -8.35
CA ILE A 237 -10.61 -13.46 -9.48
C ILE A 237 -10.67 -12.00 -9.02
N ALA A 238 -11.28 -11.74 -7.86
CA ALA A 238 -11.41 -10.38 -7.36
C ALA A 238 -10.06 -9.76 -6.96
N ASN A 239 -9.15 -10.56 -6.38
CA ASN A 239 -7.82 -10.12 -5.97
C ASN A 239 -6.88 -9.94 -7.17
N GLU A 240 -6.95 -10.80 -8.18
CA GLU A 240 -6.24 -10.63 -9.45
C GLU A 240 -6.66 -9.33 -10.16
N LEU A 241 -7.96 -9.09 -10.32
CA LEU A 241 -8.48 -7.86 -10.91
C LEU A 241 -8.11 -6.61 -10.09
N LEU A 242 -8.10 -6.73 -8.77
CA LEU A 242 -7.63 -5.65 -7.89
C LEU A 242 -6.16 -5.33 -8.17
N ASN A 243 -5.30 -6.34 -8.28
CA ASN A 243 -3.89 -6.19 -8.58
C ASN A 243 -3.66 -5.53 -9.95
N CYS A 244 -4.39 -5.95 -10.98
CA CYS A 244 -4.35 -5.30 -12.29
C CYS A 244 -4.76 -3.82 -12.22
N LYS A 245 -5.85 -3.50 -11.52
CA LYS A 245 -6.30 -2.10 -11.36
C LYS A 245 -5.33 -1.26 -10.53
N ILE A 246 -4.65 -1.86 -9.54
CA ILE A 246 -3.57 -1.20 -8.79
C ILE A 246 -2.43 -0.81 -9.72
N ALA A 247 -2.00 -1.69 -10.63
CA ALA A 247 -0.97 -1.38 -11.62
C ALA A 247 -1.42 -0.26 -12.58
N GLU A 248 -2.68 -0.25 -13.02
CA GLU A 248 -3.23 0.84 -13.85
C GLU A 248 -3.25 2.19 -13.12
N TYR A 249 -3.63 2.20 -11.84
CA TYR A 249 -3.55 3.40 -11.01
C TYR A 249 -2.11 3.85 -10.79
N ALA A 250 -1.18 2.92 -10.56
CA ALA A 250 0.25 3.24 -10.43
C ALA A 250 0.77 3.91 -11.70
N LYS A 251 0.41 3.38 -12.89
CA LYS A 251 0.76 4.00 -14.17
C LYS A 251 0.23 5.44 -14.28
N ALA A 252 -1.02 5.69 -13.92
CA ALA A 252 -1.59 7.03 -13.93
C ALA A 252 -0.82 8.03 -13.05
N VAL A 253 -0.27 7.56 -11.93
CA VAL A 253 0.51 8.40 -11.02
C VAL A 253 1.87 8.77 -11.60
N VAL A 254 2.57 7.84 -12.24
CA VAL A 254 3.99 8.05 -12.64
C VAL A 254 4.16 8.43 -14.11
N ASP A 255 3.18 8.14 -14.96
CA ASP A 255 3.28 8.32 -16.40
C ASP A 255 3.46 9.80 -16.77
N GLY A 256 4.56 10.11 -17.48
CA GLY A 256 4.85 11.44 -18.00
C GLY A 256 5.43 12.44 -17.00
N ARG A 257 5.84 12.02 -15.78
CA ARG A 257 6.55 12.88 -14.84
C ARG A 257 7.75 12.18 -14.20
N PRO A 258 8.77 12.94 -13.72
CA PRO A 258 9.88 12.36 -13.00
C PRO A 258 9.41 11.62 -11.74
N SER A 259 9.81 10.37 -11.60
CA SER A 259 9.50 9.57 -10.42
C SER A 259 10.67 8.69 -10.02
N PHE A 260 10.72 8.33 -8.73
CA PHE A 260 11.75 7.44 -8.18
C PHE A 260 11.14 6.58 -7.06
N HIS A 261 11.56 5.33 -6.97
CA HIS A 261 10.93 4.35 -6.10
C HIS A 261 11.94 3.71 -5.17
N ILE A 262 11.59 3.64 -3.90
CA ILE A 262 12.41 3.06 -2.83
C ILE A 262 11.56 2.02 -2.12
N ALA A 263 12.09 0.81 -1.92
CA ALA A 263 11.46 -0.24 -1.15
C ALA A 263 12.38 -0.70 -0.01
N LEU A 264 11.81 -0.82 1.18
CA LEU A 264 12.49 -1.29 2.37
C LEU A 264 11.86 -2.63 2.79
N ALA A 265 12.59 -3.73 2.61
CA ALA A 265 12.22 -5.07 3.04
C ALA A 265 12.77 -5.33 4.45
N LEU A 266 12.15 -4.66 5.41
CA LEU A 266 12.46 -4.68 6.83
C LEU A 266 11.17 -5.01 7.57
N ASP A 267 11.24 -5.77 8.66
CA ASP A 267 10.08 -6.16 9.45
C ASP A 267 8.92 -6.68 8.56
N VAL A 268 9.25 -7.58 7.61
CA VAL A 268 8.35 -8.08 6.56
C VAL A 268 7.18 -8.85 7.19
N SER A 269 6.20 -8.12 7.71
CA SER A 269 4.99 -8.67 8.31
C SER A 269 4.10 -9.34 7.26
N PRO A 270 3.39 -10.45 7.57
CA PRO A 270 2.34 -10.97 6.72
C PRO A 270 1.16 -9.99 6.61
N CYS A 271 1.00 -9.12 7.61
CA CYS A 271 -0.06 -8.11 7.68
C CYS A 271 0.38 -6.77 7.12
N CYS A 272 -0.50 -6.12 6.37
CA CYS A 272 -0.26 -4.77 5.87
C CYS A 272 -0.33 -3.74 7.01
N ASP A 273 0.46 -2.65 6.89
CA ASP A 273 0.44 -1.50 7.80
C ASP A 273 -0.95 -0.82 7.90
N CYS A 274 -1.90 -1.24 7.07
CA CYS A 274 -3.29 -0.79 7.09
C CYS A 274 -4.15 -1.45 8.18
N HIS A 275 -3.63 -2.44 8.88
CA HIS A 275 -4.23 -3.01 10.09
C HIS A 275 -3.66 -2.34 11.33
N ASN A 276 -4.43 -2.29 12.40
CA ASN A 276 -4.01 -1.76 13.71
C ASN A 276 -3.18 -2.77 14.52
N PHE A 277 -2.65 -3.78 13.85
CA PHE A 277 -1.76 -4.80 14.39
C PHE A 277 -0.74 -5.21 13.33
N SER A 278 0.36 -5.75 13.76
CA SER A 278 1.37 -6.45 12.96
C SER A 278 1.58 -7.83 13.53
N ASP A 279 2.19 -8.70 12.77
CA ASP A 279 2.55 -10.04 13.21
C ASP A 279 4.07 -10.24 13.11
N VAL A 280 4.55 -11.37 13.57
CA VAL A 280 5.96 -11.77 13.45
C VAL A 280 6.38 -11.69 11.97
N PRO A 281 7.52 -11.05 11.65
CA PRO A 281 8.02 -11.02 10.28
C PRO A 281 8.20 -12.43 9.71
N ILE A 282 7.77 -12.62 8.46
CA ILE A 282 7.81 -13.95 7.81
C ILE A 282 9.22 -14.39 7.45
N VAL A 283 10.13 -13.43 7.28
CA VAL A 283 11.56 -13.66 6.99
C VAL A 283 12.42 -12.67 7.80
N PRO A 284 13.74 -12.91 7.95
CA PRO A 284 14.67 -11.89 8.47
C PRO A 284 14.66 -10.63 7.59
N ASN A 285 15.13 -9.51 8.15
CA ASN A 285 15.31 -8.29 7.40
C ASN A 285 16.23 -8.50 6.18
N VAL A 286 15.76 -8.11 5.00
CA VAL A 286 16.44 -8.35 3.71
C VAL A 286 17.32 -7.18 3.33
N GLY A 287 16.74 -5.98 3.22
CA GLY A 287 17.49 -4.81 2.80
C GLY A 287 16.64 -3.70 2.18
N MET A 288 17.30 -2.93 1.32
CA MET A 288 16.76 -1.74 0.69
C MET A 288 16.97 -1.84 -0.82
N PHE A 289 16.00 -1.37 -1.58
CA PHE A 289 15.97 -1.38 -3.03
C PHE A 289 15.61 0.02 -3.54
N ALA A 290 16.13 0.40 -4.71
CA ALA A 290 15.83 1.67 -5.34
C ALA A 290 15.87 1.54 -6.86
N SER A 291 14.90 2.14 -7.56
CA SER A 291 14.79 2.10 -9.02
C SER A 291 13.93 3.25 -9.54
N PHE A 292 14.10 3.60 -10.82
CA PHE A 292 13.13 4.41 -11.57
C PHE A 292 11.92 3.60 -12.03
N ASP A 293 12.04 2.29 -12.07
CA ASP A 293 11.02 1.34 -12.53
C ASP A 293 10.37 0.67 -11.31
N PRO A 294 9.08 0.91 -11.03
CA PRO A 294 8.39 0.34 -9.88
C PRO A 294 8.05 -1.14 -10.07
N VAL A 295 7.95 -1.64 -11.32
CA VAL A 295 7.66 -3.05 -11.62
C VAL A 295 8.91 -3.89 -11.36
N ALA A 296 10.05 -3.48 -11.93
CA ALA A 296 11.34 -4.13 -11.67
C ALA A 296 11.72 -4.08 -10.19
N LEU A 297 11.39 -2.97 -9.49
CA LEU A 297 11.64 -2.82 -8.06
C LEU A 297 10.85 -3.84 -7.24
N ASP A 298 9.56 -4.01 -7.52
CA ASP A 298 8.70 -4.94 -6.80
C ASP A 298 9.08 -6.39 -7.08
N THR A 299 9.41 -6.72 -8.33
CA THR A 299 9.90 -8.05 -8.73
C THR A 299 11.16 -8.40 -7.95
N ALA A 300 12.19 -7.55 -8.02
CA ALA A 300 13.45 -7.79 -7.34
C ALA A 300 13.29 -7.87 -5.81
N CYS A 301 12.42 -7.04 -5.24
CA CYS A 301 12.16 -7.02 -3.81
C CYS A 301 11.44 -8.30 -3.34
N ALA A 302 10.40 -8.75 -4.06
CA ALA A 302 9.68 -9.97 -3.75
C ALA A 302 10.54 -11.22 -3.91
N ASP A 303 11.33 -11.30 -4.98
CA ASP A 303 12.27 -12.41 -5.22
C ASP A 303 13.32 -12.51 -4.10
N MET A 304 13.87 -11.37 -3.68
CA MET A 304 14.85 -11.35 -2.59
C MET A 304 14.26 -11.68 -1.23
N ILE A 305 12.97 -11.42 -1.01
CA ILE A 305 12.24 -11.88 0.18
C ILE A 305 12.01 -13.39 0.09
N ASN A 306 11.59 -13.90 -1.05
CA ASN A 306 11.25 -15.31 -1.25
C ASN A 306 12.46 -16.27 -1.16
N VAL A 307 13.69 -15.77 -1.37
CA VAL A 307 14.91 -16.59 -1.17
C VAL A 307 15.40 -16.60 0.29
N GLN A 308 14.80 -15.80 1.18
CA GLN A 308 15.20 -15.82 2.58
C GLN A 308 14.63 -17.05 3.32
N PRO A 309 15.32 -17.52 4.37
CA PRO A 309 14.75 -18.56 5.23
C PRO A 309 13.49 -18.04 5.94
N VAL A 310 12.48 -18.88 6.04
CA VAL A 310 11.26 -18.57 6.79
C VAL A 310 11.59 -18.40 8.28
N ASN A 311 11.01 -17.39 8.90
CA ASN A 311 11.10 -17.24 10.34
C ASN A 311 10.29 -18.36 11.03
N PRO A 312 10.90 -19.18 11.87
CA PRO A 312 10.26 -20.36 12.46
C PRO A 312 9.09 -20.04 13.40
N ASN A 313 8.92 -18.78 13.79
CA ASN A 313 7.83 -18.32 14.63
C ASN A 313 6.73 -17.58 13.84
N SER A 314 6.84 -17.53 12.53
CA SER A 314 5.86 -16.82 11.68
C SER A 314 4.68 -17.71 11.31
N VAL A 315 3.62 -17.09 10.80
CA VAL A 315 2.39 -17.77 10.35
C VAL A 315 2.63 -18.79 9.24
N ILE A 316 3.72 -18.64 8.45
CA ILE A 316 4.07 -19.54 7.35
C ILE A 316 5.10 -20.62 7.74
N ALA A 317 5.46 -20.72 9.01
CA ALA A 317 6.52 -21.63 9.47
C ALA A 317 6.23 -23.11 9.18
N HIS A 318 4.96 -23.48 9.06
CA HIS A 318 4.49 -24.86 8.84
C HIS A 318 3.81 -25.08 7.50
N GLU A 319 3.81 -24.06 6.62
CA GLU A 319 3.21 -24.16 5.29
C GLU A 319 4.19 -24.85 4.32
N HIS A 320 3.92 -26.13 4.04
CA HIS A 320 4.77 -26.97 3.18
C HIS A 320 4.38 -26.92 1.70
N ASP A 321 3.17 -26.48 1.38
CA ASP A 321 2.59 -26.56 0.04
C ASP A 321 3.04 -25.42 -0.91
N HIS A 322 3.68 -24.37 -0.39
CA HIS A 322 4.17 -23.22 -1.16
C HIS A 322 5.65 -22.92 -0.87
N PRO A 323 6.58 -23.86 -1.16
CA PRO A 323 7.96 -23.81 -0.69
C PRO A 323 8.79 -22.63 -1.25
N HIS A 324 8.30 -21.92 -2.28
CA HIS A 324 9.05 -20.90 -3.01
C HIS A 324 8.36 -19.53 -3.09
N ASP A 325 7.18 -19.37 -2.48
CA ASP A 325 6.46 -18.09 -2.46
C ASP A 325 5.85 -17.83 -1.08
N HIS A 326 6.58 -17.05 -0.29
CA HIS A 326 6.18 -16.72 1.08
C HIS A 326 4.89 -15.89 1.13
N PHE A 327 4.60 -15.11 0.10
CA PHE A 327 3.40 -14.29 0.05
C PHE A 327 2.17 -15.11 -0.27
N THR A 328 2.28 -16.08 -1.17
CA THR A 328 1.21 -17.05 -1.45
C THR A 328 1.00 -17.99 -0.26
N ALA A 329 2.06 -18.40 0.45
CA ALA A 329 1.94 -19.16 1.69
C ALA A 329 1.17 -18.37 2.77
N ALA A 330 1.45 -17.07 2.92
CA ALA A 330 0.74 -16.22 3.88
C ALA A 330 -0.71 -15.90 3.45
N HIS A 331 -0.98 -15.80 2.16
CA HIS A 331 -2.25 -15.37 1.56
C HIS A 331 -2.61 -16.20 0.33
N PRO A 332 -3.11 -17.45 0.49
CA PRO A 332 -3.29 -18.40 -0.61
C PRO A 332 -4.28 -17.95 -1.70
N ASP A 333 -5.24 -17.09 -1.34
CA ASP A 333 -6.26 -16.58 -2.27
C ASP A 333 -5.76 -15.37 -3.09
N THR A 334 -4.44 -15.14 -3.16
CA THR A 334 -3.86 -13.96 -3.83
C THR A 334 -2.82 -14.37 -4.85
N ASP A 335 -2.73 -13.56 -5.90
CA ASP A 335 -1.63 -13.60 -6.88
C ASP A 335 -1.02 -12.20 -7.01
N TRP A 336 0.12 -11.98 -6.37
CA TRP A 336 0.82 -10.70 -6.42
C TRP A 336 1.49 -10.45 -7.78
N ARG A 337 1.81 -11.53 -8.53
CA ARG A 337 2.43 -11.42 -9.86
C ARG A 337 1.50 -10.77 -10.86
N ALA A 338 0.19 -10.89 -10.68
CA ALA A 338 -0.80 -10.23 -11.53
C ALA A 338 -0.61 -8.71 -11.61
N ALA A 339 -0.14 -8.05 -10.53
CA ALA A 339 0.18 -6.61 -10.58
C ALA A 339 1.43 -6.31 -11.41
N VAL A 340 2.46 -7.16 -11.30
CA VAL A 340 3.73 -7.03 -12.02
C VAL A 340 3.53 -7.29 -13.51
N GLU A 341 2.96 -8.45 -13.85
CA GLU A 341 2.72 -8.87 -15.24
C GLU A 341 1.80 -7.89 -15.97
N HIS A 342 0.75 -7.42 -15.30
CA HIS A 342 -0.13 -6.42 -15.88
C HIS A 342 0.58 -5.07 -16.03
N GLY A 343 1.41 -4.68 -15.06
CA GLY A 343 2.25 -3.48 -15.12
C GLY A 343 3.15 -3.47 -16.34
N GLU A 344 3.88 -4.56 -16.58
CA GLU A 344 4.70 -4.75 -17.78
C GLU A 344 3.86 -4.68 -19.06
N ALA A 345 2.73 -5.40 -19.09
CA ALA A 345 1.86 -5.47 -20.28
C ALA A 345 1.28 -4.11 -20.70
N ILE A 346 1.08 -3.18 -19.76
CA ILE A 346 0.60 -1.82 -20.05
C ILE A 346 1.74 -0.80 -20.20
N GLY A 347 3.00 -1.23 -20.10
CA GLY A 347 4.18 -0.36 -20.23
C GLY A 347 4.38 0.59 -19.03
N LEU A 348 4.22 0.07 -17.82
CA LEU A 348 4.55 0.80 -16.59
C LEU A 348 6.02 0.63 -16.21
N GLY A 349 6.62 -0.51 -16.59
CA GLY A 349 8.03 -0.85 -16.38
C GLY A 349 8.59 -1.63 -17.54
#